data_1e3fd664cce0f3ed033accf89cfdfc68
#
_entry.id   1e3fd664cce0f3ed033accf89cfdfc68
#
_cell.length_a   1.000
_cell.length_b   1.000
_cell.length_c   1.000
_cell.angle_alpha   90.00
_cell.angle_beta   90.00
_cell.angle_gamma   90.00
#
_symmetry.space_group_name_H-M   'P 1'
#
loop_
_entity.id
_entity.type
_entity.pdbx_description
1 polymer ?
#
loop_
_entity_poly.entity_id
_entity_poly.type
_entity_poly.pdbx_seq_one_letter_code
_entity_poly.pdbx_strand_id
1 'polypeptide(L)'
;MYPFTSFRSLFALLFTTCMAVSCVTQQKRGVPIPLPPGFKNVMIAEAGSGGFFGPCEPTICINPNNTKNIAAGAILNRYSWSDDGGLTWKSSNLKSSFGVFGDPVIIADREGSFYYAHLSDPEGRAWGSELLLDRIVIQKSTDGGKTYNDGSYCGMRHPKDQDKHWLCADPETGHLICTWTEFDKYDSRDLENDHSRILFSKSTDGGKTWSEALKISQFEGDCLDDDNTTEGAVPAFGPNGEIYVAWSWNNRIWFDRSVDGGKTWLSEDIVAADQPGGWNFDIPGIQRCNGMPVLVCDLSNGPNRGTLYLNWGDQRRGANDTDIWIAKSTDGGNTWSKPQRVNDDARGKQQFLSWLAIDQTTGHLYTVFYDRRAYDDFRTDVYLAVSRDGAQTFSNLKISTTPFNPNSFVFFGDYSHISAHDGVVRPIWTRLDKNDLSVWTAILDFK
;
A
#
# COMPACT_ATOMS: atom_id res chain seq x y z
N MET A 1 21.68 -63.20 60.09
CA MET A 1 22.54 -63.20 58.91
C MET A 1 21.69 -63.67 57.73
N TYR A 2 21.10 -62.77 56.98
CA TYR A 2 20.41 -63.02 55.73
C TYR A 2 20.74 -61.88 54.75
N PRO A 3 21.11 -62.18 53.49
CA PRO A 3 21.47 -61.14 52.54
C PRO A 3 20.26 -60.60 51.77
N PHE A 4 20.18 -59.26 51.63
CA PHE A 4 19.24 -58.53 50.80
C PHE A 4 19.61 -58.65 49.35
N THR A 5 18.70 -59.17 48.50
CA THR A 5 18.74 -59.09 47.04
C THR A 5 18.02 -57.87 46.57
N SER A 6 18.75 -56.97 45.88
CA SER A 6 18.17 -55.75 45.27
C SER A 6 17.62 -56.08 43.84
N PHE A 7 16.31 -55.81 43.66
CA PHE A 7 15.71 -55.77 42.35
C PHE A 7 15.96 -54.40 41.71
N ARG A 8 16.66 -54.38 40.60
CA ARG A 8 16.74 -53.20 39.71
C ARG A 8 15.66 -53.30 38.64
N SER A 9 14.62 -52.43 38.74
CA SER A 9 13.62 -52.24 37.69
C SER A 9 14.18 -51.29 36.63
N LEU A 10 14.31 -51.82 35.41
CA LEU A 10 14.69 -51.06 34.22
C LEU A 10 13.43 -50.41 33.63
N PHE A 11 13.28 -49.09 33.82
CA PHE A 11 12.27 -48.31 33.11
C PHE A 11 12.85 -47.87 31.76
N ALA A 12 12.37 -48.49 30.68
CA ALA A 12 12.62 -48.03 29.31
C ALA A 12 11.68 -46.87 29.00
N LEU A 13 12.21 -45.63 28.94
CA LEU A 13 11.50 -44.47 28.42
C LEU A 13 11.50 -44.55 26.88
N LEU A 14 10.35 -44.88 26.29
CA LEU A 14 10.12 -44.65 24.86
C LEU A 14 9.93 -43.12 24.62
N PHE A 15 10.95 -42.49 24.06
CA PHE A 15 10.80 -41.16 23.47
C PHE A 15 10.11 -41.29 22.10
N THR A 16 8.81 -41.02 22.03
CA THR A 16 8.11 -40.84 20.76
C THR A 16 8.43 -39.44 20.28
N THR A 17 9.40 -39.29 19.38
CA THR A 17 9.62 -38.03 18.64
C THR A 17 8.47 -37.83 17.68
N CYS A 18 7.51 -36.98 18.06
CA CYS A 18 6.53 -36.42 17.14
C CYS A 18 7.28 -35.50 16.18
N MET A 19 7.68 -35.96 15.01
CA MET A 19 8.04 -35.09 13.91
C MET A 19 6.78 -34.36 13.47
N ALA A 20 6.64 -33.11 13.87
CA ALA A 20 5.68 -32.19 13.26
C ALA A 20 6.15 -31.97 11.81
N VAL A 21 5.59 -32.71 10.89
CA VAL A 21 5.70 -32.43 9.47
C VAL A 21 4.94 -31.13 9.26
N SER A 22 5.64 -29.98 9.26
CA SER A 22 5.09 -28.73 8.78
C SER A 22 4.75 -28.94 7.31
N CYS A 23 3.47 -29.16 7.02
CA CYS A 23 2.94 -29.12 5.67
C CYS A 23 3.10 -27.66 5.17
N VAL A 24 4.26 -27.35 4.61
CA VAL A 24 4.42 -26.16 3.79
C VAL A 24 3.55 -26.42 2.56
N THR A 25 2.36 -25.86 2.54
CA THR A 25 1.50 -25.88 1.35
C THR A 25 2.29 -25.22 0.22
N GLN A 26 2.69 -26.04 -0.74
CA GLN A 26 3.42 -25.57 -1.91
C GLN A 26 2.52 -24.59 -2.65
N GLN A 27 3.00 -23.35 -2.84
CA GLN A 27 2.27 -22.31 -3.57
C GLN A 27 1.83 -22.85 -4.93
N LYS A 28 0.54 -22.75 -5.23
CA LYS A 28 0.03 -23.09 -6.56
C LYS A 28 0.44 -21.99 -7.52
N ARG A 29 1.33 -22.30 -8.45
CA ARG A 29 1.71 -21.37 -9.53
C ARG A 29 0.55 -21.21 -10.51
N GLY A 30 0.31 -19.98 -10.92
CA GLY A 30 -0.60 -19.68 -12.02
C GLY A 30 -0.04 -20.20 -13.37
N VAL A 31 -0.92 -20.27 -14.35
CA VAL A 31 -0.47 -20.52 -15.73
C VAL A 31 0.39 -19.34 -16.17
N PRO A 32 1.60 -19.58 -16.72
CA PRO A 32 2.45 -18.49 -17.19
C PRO A 32 1.71 -17.57 -18.16
N ILE A 33 1.73 -16.28 -17.89
CA ILE A 33 1.13 -15.23 -18.72
C ILE A 33 2.29 -14.53 -19.45
N PRO A 34 2.28 -14.43 -20.79
CA PRO A 34 3.28 -13.64 -21.49
C PRO A 34 3.08 -12.13 -21.22
N LEU A 35 4.17 -11.36 -21.32
CA LEU A 35 4.05 -9.91 -21.39
C LEU A 35 3.18 -9.54 -22.60
N PRO A 36 2.24 -8.58 -22.44
CA PRO A 36 1.35 -8.21 -23.53
C PRO A 36 2.10 -7.55 -24.70
N PRO A 37 1.58 -7.65 -25.93
CA PRO A 37 2.14 -6.92 -27.06
C PRO A 37 2.22 -5.42 -26.78
N GLY A 38 3.31 -4.78 -27.21
CA GLY A 38 3.52 -3.35 -26.95
C GLY A 38 4.08 -3.01 -25.56
N PHE A 39 4.40 -4.04 -24.75
CA PHE A 39 5.09 -3.84 -23.47
C PHE A 39 6.33 -2.97 -23.63
N LYS A 40 6.43 -1.95 -22.79
CA LYS A 40 7.61 -1.10 -22.63
C LYS A 40 7.57 -0.36 -21.31
N ASN A 41 8.74 0.05 -20.82
CA ASN A 41 8.82 0.99 -19.70
C ASN A 41 8.83 2.43 -20.23
N VAL A 42 8.18 3.32 -19.50
CA VAL A 42 8.10 4.75 -19.81
C VAL A 42 8.47 5.53 -18.54
N MET A 43 9.43 6.45 -18.69
CA MET A 43 9.78 7.37 -17.60
C MET A 43 8.72 8.48 -17.52
N ILE A 44 8.19 8.72 -16.32
CA ILE A 44 7.19 9.76 -16.03
C ILE A 44 7.85 11.03 -15.52
N ALA A 45 8.79 10.87 -14.58
CA ALA A 45 9.51 11.97 -13.95
C ALA A 45 10.94 11.56 -13.63
N GLU A 46 11.85 12.54 -13.65
CA GLU A 46 13.24 12.37 -13.23
C GLU A 46 13.65 13.47 -12.24
N ALA A 47 14.69 13.22 -11.46
CA ALA A 47 15.27 14.22 -10.58
C ALA A 47 15.80 15.39 -11.42
N GLY A 48 15.31 16.60 -11.13
CA GLY A 48 15.93 17.82 -11.64
C GLY A 48 17.29 18.04 -10.99
N SER A 49 18.24 18.66 -11.72
CA SER A 49 19.53 19.03 -11.16
C SER A 49 19.35 19.98 -9.96
N GLY A 50 19.73 19.53 -8.76
CA GLY A 50 19.76 20.34 -7.53
C GLY A 50 18.60 20.17 -6.55
N GLY A 51 17.69 19.19 -6.73
CA GLY A 51 16.64 18.88 -5.76
C GLY A 51 17.15 18.00 -4.61
N PHE A 52 16.93 18.40 -3.35
CA PHE A 52 17.25 17.59 -2.18
C PHE A 52 16.35 16.34 -2.11
N PHE A 53 15.11 16.44 -2.59
CA PHE A 53 14.18 15.34 -2.73
C PHE A 53 13.91 15.04 -4.20
N GLY A 54 14.35 13.89 -4.67
CA GLY A 54 14.02 13.37 -5.99
C GLY A 54 12.57 12.84 -6.04
N PRO A 55 12.02 12.54 -7.24
CA PRO A 55 10.70 11.95 -7.33
C PRO A 55 10.73 10.51 -6.81
N CYS A 56 10.05 10.26 -5.70
CA CYS A 56 9.72 8.92 -5.17
C CYS A 56 8.30 8.95 -4.59
N GLU A 57 7.87 7.88 -3.93
CA GLU A 57 6.50 7.72 -3.44
C GLU A 57 5.45 7.99 -4.53
N PRO A 58 5.51 7.23 -5.61
CA PRO A 58 4.68 7.53 -6.76
C PRO A 58 3.26 7.00 -6.60
N THR A 59 2.30 7.72 -7.15
CA THR A 59 0.90 7.31 -7.28
C THR A 59 0.44 7.41 -8.73
N ILE A 60 -0.51 6.56 -9.15
CA ILE A 60 -1.07 6.55 -10.51
C ILE A 60 -2.54 6.15 -10.48
N CYS A 61 -3.34 6.78 -11.33
CA CYS A 61 -4.74 6.42 -11.49
C CYS A 61 -5.18 6.51 -12.95
N ILE A 62 -5.83 5.46 -13.44
CA ILE A 62 -6.48 5.41 -14.74
C ILE A 62 -7.89 5.99 -14.61
N ASN A 63 -8.28 6.87 -15.52
CA ASN A 63 -9.64 7.35 -15.62
C ASN A 63 -10.58 6.19 -16.03
N PRO A 64 -11.59 5.82 -15.21
CA PRO A 64 -12.46 4.68 -15.51
C PRO A 64 -13.33 4.89 -16.77
N ASN A 65 -13.55 6.13 -17.18
CA ASN A 65 -14.33 6.45 -18.36
C ASN A 65 -13.48 6.57 -19.64
N ASN A 66 -12.14 6.65 -19.49
CA ASN A 66 -11.22 6.77 -20.60
C ASN A 66 -9.83 6.28 -20.23
N THR A 67 -9.52 5.03 -20.48
CA THR A 67 -8.26 4.38 -20.14
C THR A 67 -7.01 4.99 -20.83
N LYS A 68 -7.21 5.91 -21.79
CA LYS A 68 -6.11 6.70 -22.36
C LYS A 68 -5.72 7.88 -21.47
N ASN A 69 -6.64 8.35 -20.61
CA ASN A 69 -6.38 9.45 -19.70
C ASN A 69 -5.93 8.90 -18.34
N ILE A 70 -4.73 9.25 -17.93
CA ILE A 70 -4.08 8.74 -16.73
C ILE A 70 -3.42 9.90 -16.00
N ALA A 71 -3.58 9.95 -14.67
CA ALA A 71 -2.89 10.90 -13.81
C ALA A 71 -1.87 10.17 -12.92
N ALA A 72 -0.74 10.82 -12.65
CA ALA A 72 0.32 10.32 -11.78
C ALA A 72 0.88 11.44 -10.89
N GLY A 73 1.38 11.09 -9.72
CA GLY A 73 2.01 12.00 -8.77
C GLY A 73 3.30 11.42 -8.20
N ALA A 74 4.14 12.28 -7.64
CA ALA A 74 5.34 11.93 -6.87
C ALA A 74 5.71 13.08 -5.94
N ILE A 75 6.48 12.80 -4.90
CA ILE A 75 6.94 13.82 -3.96
C ILE A 75 7.83 14.89 -4.66
N LEU A 76 7.92 16.14 -4.13
CA LEU A 76 7.04 16.66 -3.10
C LEU A 76 5.68 17.07 -3.66
N ASN A 77 5.67 17.71 -4.83
CA ASN A 77 4.50 18.35 -5.43
C ASN A 77 4.39 18.09 -6.95
N ARG A 78 5.04 17.04 -7.44
CA ARG A 78 5.02 16.69 -8.86
C ARG A 78 3.72 16.00 -9.23
N TYR A 79 3.08 16.45 -10.30
CA TYR A 79 2.03 15.71 -10.95
C TYR A 79 2.28 15.60 -12.45
N SER A 80 1.74 14.55 -13.03
CA SER A 80 1.86 14.26 -14.46
C SER A 80 0.55 13.71 -15.00
N TRP A 81 0.31 13.90 -16.29
CA TRP A 81 -0.85 13.34 -16.98
C TRP A 81 -0.49 12.83 -18.36
N SER A 82 -1.25 11.84 -18.80
CA SER A 82 -1.20 11.26 -20.13
C SER A 82 -2.57 11.26 -20.77
N ASP A 83 -2.66 11.54 -22.08
CA ASP A 83 -3.88 11.45 -22.88
C ASP A 83 -3.80 10.29 -23.90
N ASP A 84 -2.76 9.45 -23.84
CA ASP A 84 -2.48 8.37 -24.81
C ASP A 84 -2.24 7.00 -24.15
N GLY A 85 -2.72 6.81 -22.92
CA GLY A 85 -2.60 5.56 -22.19
C GLY A 85 -1.25 5.35 -21.52
N GLY A 86 -0.51 6.43 -21.23
CA GLY A 86 0.78 6.38 -20.55
C GLY A 86 1.97 6.27 -21.48
N LEU A 87 1.77 6.42 -22.81
CA LEU A 87 2.84 6.37 -23.79
C LEU A 87 3.71 7.62 -23.75
N THR A 88 3.07 8.77 -23.53
CA THR A 88 3.74 10.06 -23.31
C THR A 88 3.13 10.78 -22.11
N TRP A 89 3.96 11.59 -21.44
CA TRP A 89 3.59 12.29 -20.22
C TRP A 89 3.92 13.78 -20.31
N LYS A 90 3.05 14.58 -19.72
CA LYS A 90 3.28 15.99 -19.42
C LYS A 90 3.28 16.15 -17.91
N SER A 91 4.10 17.04 -17.37
CA SER A 91 4.28 17.22 -15.94
C SER A 91 4.20 18.69 -15.54
N SER A 92 3.80 18.94 -14.29
CA SER A 92 3.81 20.24 -13.66
C SER A 92 3.99 20.07 -12.14
N ASN A 93 3.98 21.19 -11.41
CA ASN A 93 4.03 21.20 -9.95
C ASN A 93 2.70 21.64 -9.38
N LEU A 94 2.20 20.86 -8.44
CA LEU A 94 0.98 21.14 -7.69
C LEU A 94 1.19 22.39 -6.81
N LYS A 95 0.14 23.18 -6.65
CA LYS A 95 0.11 24.37 -5.79
C LYS A 95 -1.19 24.37 -5.02
N SER A 96 -1.13 24.77 -3.76
CA SER A 96 -2.28 24.98 -2.89
C SER A 96 -1.97 26.10 -1.90
N SER A 97 -2.96 26.87 -1.51
CA SER A 97 -2.85 27.83 -0.41
C SER A 97 -2.57 27.15 0.94
N PHE A 98 -2.82 25.84 1.03
CA PHE A 98 -2.49 25.01 2.19
C PHE A 98 -1.05 24.44 2.15
N GLY A 99 -0.24 24.79 1.13
CA GLY A 99 1.05 24.17 0.85
C GLY A 99 0.92 22.74 0.30
N VAL A 100 2.03 22.16 -0.17
CA VAL A 100 2.10 20.78 -0.67
C VAL A 100 3.39 20.15 -0.16
N PHE A 101 3.31 19.06 0.62
CA PHE A 101 4.48 18.46 1.27
C PHE A 101 4.61 16.94 1.05
N GLY A 102 4.17 16.41 -0.07
CA GLY A 102 4.43 15.00 -0.39
C GLY A 102 3.28 14.04 -0.08
N ASP A 103 3.60 12.76 0.02
CA ASP A 103 2.71 11.62 0.20
C ASP A 103 1.52 11.63 -0.78
N PRO A 104 1.79 11.72 -2.10
CA PRO A 104 0.73 11.87 -3.07
C PRO A 104 -0.14 10.62 -3.18
N VAL A 105 -1.46 10.82 -3.16
CA VAL A 105 -2.45 9.78 -3.48
C VAL A 105 -3.39 10.30 -4.54
N ILE A 106 -3.52 9.58 -5.67
CA ILE A 106 -4.46 9.93 -6.73
C ILE A 106 -5.49 8.82 -6.90
N ILE A 107 -6.76 9.22 -6.87
CA ILE A 107 -7.90 8.38 -7.25
C ILE A 107 -8.74 9.07 -8.31
N ALA A 108 -9.66 8.32 -8.95
CA ALA A 108 -10.68 8.86 -9.84
C ALA A 108 -12.08 8.49 -9.33
N ASP A 109 -13.03 9.39 -9.52
CA ASP A 109 -14.44 9.10 -9.32
C ASP A 109 -15.09 8.48 -10.57
N ARG A 110 -16.34 8.07 -10.45
CA ARG A 110 -17.13 7.48 -11.54
C ARG A 110 -17.37 8.44 -12.72
N GLU A 111 -17.28 9.74 -12.51
CA GLU A 111 -17.37 10.77 -13.55
C GLU A 111 -16.03 10.99 -14.26
N GLY A 112 -14.93 10.40 -13.79
CA GLY A 112 -13.58 10.55 -14.33
C GLY A 112 -12.86 11.81 -13.86
N SER A 113 -13.33 12.44 -12.77
CA SER A 113 -12.56 13.48 -12.09
C SER A 113 -11.45 12.84 -11.27
N PHE A 114 -10.26 13.43 -11.26
CA PHE A 114 -9.18 13.00 -10.40
C PHE A 114 -9.15 13.79 -9.09
N TYR A 115 -8.79 13.11 -8.02
CA TYR A 115 -8.54 13.70 -6.71
C TYR A 115 -7.10 13.40 -6.32
N TYR A 116 -6.37 14.45 -5.98
CA TYR A 116 -4.98 14.38 -5.54
C TYR A 116 -4.92 14.78 -4.07
N ALA A 117 -4.65 13.82 -3.20
CA ALA A 117 -4.41 14.10 -1.79
C ALA A 117 -2.91 14.26 -1.52
N HIS A 118 -2.58 15.09 -0.54
CA HIS A 118 -1.21 15.36 -0.12
C HIS A 118 -1.14 15.93 1.29
N LEU A 119 0.04 15.92 1.88
CA LEU A 119 0.34 16.56 3.15
C LEU A 119 0.42 18.09 2.99
N SER A 120 0.19 18.82 4.08
CA SER A 120 0.17 20.29 4.10
C SER A 120 1.49 20.89 4.59
N ASP A 121 1.84 22.04 4.05
CA ASP A 121 2.89 22.94 4.55
C ASP A 121 2.53 24.38 4.17
N PRO A 122 1.53 24.99 4.84
CA PRO A 122 1.01 26.31 4.44
C PRO A 122 2.04 27.45 4.57
N GLU A 123 3.06 27.28 5.37
CA GLU A 123 4.14 28.26 5.53
C GLU A 123 5.30 28.03 4.53
N GLY A 124 5.38 26.86 3.89
CA GLY A 124 6.45 26.50 2.95
C GLY A 124 7.83 26.39 3.59
N ARG A 125 7.89 26.08 4.88
CA ARG A 125 9.13 26.01 5.66
C ARG A 125 9.53 24.59 6.06
N ALA A 126 8.78 23.58 5.61
CA ALA A 126 8.97 22.19 5.93
C ALA A 126 9.10 21.98 7.47
N TRP A 127 10.04 21.21 7.92
CA TRP A 127 10.29 20.94 9.36
C TRP A 127 10.56 22.19 10.22
N GLY A 128 10.64 23.37 9.65
CA GLY A 128 10.69 24.64 10.35
C GLY A 128 9.34 25.33 10.54
N SER A 129 8.24 24.68 10.10
CA SER A 129 6.87 25.18 10.23
C SER A 129 6.14 24.50 11.39
N GLU A 130 5.43 25.31 12.21
CA GLU A 130 4.53 24.76 13.23
C GLU A 130 3.22 24.23 12.64
N LEU A 131 2.94 24.55 11.37
CA LEU A 131 1.74 24.12 10.65
C LEU A 131 2.04 23.00 9.62
N LEU A 132 3.27 22.47 9.61
CA LEU A 132 3.59 21.29 8.80
C LEU A 132 2.72 20.13 9.27
N LEU A 133 2.17 19.34 8.31
CA LEU A 133 1.33 18.15 8.56
C LEU A 133 0.04 18.45 9.36
N ASP A 134 -0.44 19.69 9.43
CA ASP A 134 -1.60 20.02 10.25
C ASP A 134 -2.94 19.49 9.70
N ARG A 135 -2.96 19.02 8.45
CA ARG A 135 -4.15 18.51 7.74
C ARG A 135 -3.79 17.67 6.52
N ILE A 136 -4.75 16.89 6.03
CA ILE A 136 -4.69 16.25 4.71
C ILE A 136 -5.45 17.12 3.72
N VAL A 137 -4.80 17.54 2.62
CA VAL A 137 -5.38 18.36 1.57
C VAL A 137 -5.79 17.50 0.37
N ILE A 138 -6.97 17.76 -0.18
CA ILE A 138 -7.50 17.04 -1.35
C ILE A 138 -7.86 18.04 -2.43
N GLN A 139 -7.16 18.01 -3.56
CA GLN A 139 -7.37 18.84 -4.74
C GLN A 139 -8.08 18.05 -5.83
N LYS A 140 -9.01 18.69 -6.55
CA LYS A 140 -9.80 18.06 -7.62
C LYS A 140 -9.38 18.58 -8.99
N SER A 141 -9.29 17.65 -9.97
CA SER A 141 -9.17 17.95 -11.39
C SER A 141 -10.39 17.42 -12.15
N THR A 142 -10.96 18.22 -13.03
CA THR A 142 -12.06 17.86 -13.93
C THR A 142 -11.68 17.93 -15.42
N ASP A 143 -10.39 18.14 -15.70
CA ASP A 143 -9.86 18.32 -17.05
C ASP A 143 -8.86 17.23 -17.45
N GLY A 144 -8.96 16.08 -16.78
CA GLY A 144 -8.10 14.92 -17.06
C GLY A 144 -6.73 15.00 -16.40
N GLY A 145 -6.62 15.63 -15.22
CA GLY A 145 -5.38 15.71 -14.45
C GLY A 145 -4.43 16.83 -14.92
N LYS A 146 -4.91 17.74 -15.78
CA LYS A 146 -4.09 18.82 -16.34
C LYS A 146 -3.96 20.00 -15.40
N THR A 147 -5.04 20.31 -14.68
CA THR A 147 -5.06 21.32 -13.63
C THR A 147 -5.82 20.81 -12.42
N TYR A 148 -5.47 21.34 -11.25
CA TYR A 148 -6.11 21.04 -9.99
C TYR A 148 -6.57 22.33 -9.33
N ASN A 149 -7.72 22.31 -8.63
CA ASN A 149 -8.19 23.44 -7.84
C ASN A 149 -7.30 23.65 -6.59
N ASP A 150 -7.59 24.65 -5.77
CA ASP A 150 -6.82 24.92 -4.55
C ASP A 150 -6.98 23.83 -3.48
N GLY A 151 -8.08 23.06 -3.54
CA GLY A 151 -8.37 21.94 -2.66
C GLY A 151 -9.29 22.29 -1.50
N SER A 152 -9.65 21.23 -0.80
CA SER A 152 -10.29 21.19 0.51
C SER A 152 -9.44 20.34 1.44
N TYR A 153 -9.81 20.19 2.70
CA TYR A 153 -9.02 19.41 3.65
C TYR A 153 -9.88 18.66 4.65
N CYS A 154 -9.30 17.60 5.23
CA CYS A 154 -9.80 16.94 6.41
C CYS A 154 -8.69 16.86 7.48
N GLY A 155 -9.06 16.50 8.71
CA GLY A 155 -8.11 16.25 9.78
C GLY A 155 -7.37 17.47 10.36
N MET A 156 -7.82 18.70 10.10
CA MET A 156 -7.19 19.88 10.70
C MET A 156 -7.40 19.90 12.22
N ARG A 157 -6.38 19.46 12.96
CA ARG A 157 -6.44 19.27 14.42
C ARG A 157 -5.16 19.77 15.12
N HIS A 158 -4.60 20.90 14.67
CA HIS A 158 -3.42 21.51 15.30
C HIS A 158 -3.51 21.50 16.84
N PRO A 159 -2.43 21.13 17.60
CA PRO A 159 -1.05 20.95 17.15
C PRO A 159 -0.68 19.53 16.72
N LYS A 160 -1.65 18.68 16.39
CA LYS A 160 -1.41 17.29 15.98
C LYS A 160 -1.01 17.21 14.51
N ASP A 161 -0.17 16.21 14.20
CA ASP A 161 0.35 15.98 12.87
C ASP A 161 -0.47 14.87 12.17
N GLN A 162 -0.70 15.02 10.86
CA GLN A 162 -1.47 14.11 10.02
C GLN A 162 -0.58 13.53 8.94
N ASP A 163 -0.52 12.20 8.81
CA ASP A 163 0.39 11.52 7.88
C ASP A 163 -0.21 10.23 7.31
N LYS A 164 0.45 9.62 6.32
CA LYS A 164 0.13 8.30 5.72
C LYS A 164 -1.35 8.15 5.35
N HIS A 165 -1.90 9.17 4.72
CA HIS A 165 -3.29 9.17 4.27
C HIS A 165 -3.51 8.31 3.03
N TRP A 166 -4.73 7.78 2.87
CA TRP A 166 -5.19 7.12 1.66
C TRP A 166 -6.63 7.49 1.32
N LEU A 167 -6.95 7.52 0.02
CA LEU A 167 -8.29 7.84 -0.47
C LEU A 167 -8.94 6.64 -1.13
N CYS A 168 -10.26 6.58 -1.08
CA CYS A 168 -11.10 5.71 -1.90
C CYS A 168 -12.35 6.44 -2.35
N ALA A 169 -12.83 6.14 -3.58
CA ALA A 169 -14.09 6.64 -4.11
C ALA A 169 -15.09 5.49 -4.24
N ASP A 170 -16.32 5.71 -3.81
CA ASP A 170 -17.43 4.79 -4.04
C ASP A 170 -17.89 4.89 -5.50
N PRO A 171 -17.81 3.82 -6.30
CA PRO A 171 -18.21 3.86 -7.71
C PRO A 171 -19.72 4.02 -7.91
N GLU A 172 -20.55 3.72 -6.91
CA GLU A 172 -22.00 3.83 -7.00
C GLU A 172 -22.50 5.23 -6.63
N THR A 173 -22.01 5.80 -5.54
CA THR A 173 -22.48 7.09 -5.02
C THR A 173 -21.59 8.27 -5.38
N GLY A 174 -20.33 8.02 -5.73
CA GLY A 174 -19.31 9.07 -5.88
C GLY A 174 -18.83 9.68 -4.56
N HIS A 175 -19.21 9.09 -3.41
CA HIS A 175 -18.69 9.51 -2.12
C HIS A 175 -17.19 9.21 -2.03
N LEU A 176 -16.48 10.06 -1.29
CA LEU A 176 -15.06 9.89 -1.04
C LEU A 176 -14.83 9.59 0.43
N ILE A 177 -13.85 8.77 0.73
CA ILE A 177 -13.34 8.58 2.08
C ILE A 177 -11.84 8.81 2.11
N CYS A 178 -11.39 9.35 3.24
CA CYS A 178 -9.98 9.51 3.57
C CYS A 178 -9.73 8.85 4.92
N THR A 179 -8.67 8.06 5.01
CA THR A 179 -8.14 7.50 6.25
C THR A 179 -6.68 7.87 6.37
N TRP A 180 -6.19 8.07 7.59
CA TRP A 180 -4.81 8.50 7.83
C TRP A 180 -4.39 8.20 9.26
N THR A 181 -3.10 8.31 9.53
CA THR A 181 -2.52 8.32 10.87
C THR A 181 -2.51 9.77 11.41
N GLU A 182 -3.07 9.99 12.60
CA GLU A 182 -2.86 11.19 13.39
C GLU A 182 -1.84 10.90 14.49
N PHE A 183 -0.85 11.75 14.60
CA PHE A 183 0.12 11.77 15.69
C PHE A 183 -0.19 12.92 16.64
N ASP A 184 -0.08 12.69 17.95
CA ASP A 184 -0.08 13.81 18.91
C ASP A 184 1.11 14.75 18.64
N LYS A 185 2.24 14.15 18.23
CA LYS A 185 3.41 14.85 17.72
C LYS A 185 4.30 13.87 16.95
N TYR A 186 4.58 14.13 15.68
CA TYR A 186 5.43 13.28 14.85
C TYR A 186 6.85 13.15 15.41
N ASP A 187 7.41 11.95 15.40
CA ASP A 187 8.74 11.57 15.97
C ASP A 187 8.89 11.90 17.48
N SER A 188 7.79 11.98 18.22
CA SER A 188 7.84 12.18 19.67
C SER A 188 8.33 10.92 20.37
N ARG A 189 9.24 11.11 21.32
CA ARG A 189 9.76 10.05 22.21
C ARG A 189 9.09 10.03 23.58
N ASP A 190 8.05 10.83 23.76
CA ASP A 190 7.21 10.79 24.96
C ASP A 190 6.14 9.69 24.82
N LEU A 191 6.57 8.45 25.01
CA LEU A 191 5.76 7.25 24.85
C LEU A 191 4.59 7.14 25.85
N GLU A 192 4.56 7.99 26.88
CA GLU A 192 3.51 8.01 27.89
C GLU A 192 2.35 8.93 27.51
N ASN A 193 2.65 10.04 26.82
CA ASN A 193 1.67 11.11 26.57
C ASN A 193 1.34 11.30 25.09
N ASP A 194 2.25 10.99 24.17
CA ASP A 194 2.06 11.17 22.73
C ASP A 194 1.75 9.84 22.04
N HIS A 195 0.60 9.80 21.34
CA HIS A 195 0.10 8.60 20.71
C HIS A 195 -0.27 8.83 19.25
N SER A 196 -0.24 7.75 18.46
CA SER A 196 -0.77 7.69 17.10
C SER A 196 -2.11 6.96 17.07
N ARG A 197 -2.95 7.29 16.08
CA ARG A 197 -4.27 6.68 15.90
C ARG A 197 -4.73 6.77 14.46
N ILE A 198 -5.60 5.85 14.04
CA ILE A 198 -6.21 5.89 12.71
C ILE A 198 -7.47 6.75 12.74
N LEU A 199 -7.52 7.71 11.85
CA LEU A 199 -8.67 8.58 11.64
C LEU A 199 -9.34 8.31 10.29
N PHE A 200 -10.61 8.69 10.24
CA PHE A 200 -11.51 8.59 9.09
C PHE A 200 -12.26 9.90 8.87
N SER A 201 -12.45 10.27 7.60
CA SER A 201 -13.36 11.34 7.20
C SER A 201 -14.01 11.01 5.85
N LYS A 202 -15.21 11.55 5.61
CA LYS A 202 -16.02 11.31 4.42
C LYS A 202 -16.48 12.61 3.77
N SER A 203 -16.45 12.63 2.44
CA SER A 203 -17.08 13.67 1.63
C SER A 203 -18.25 13.06 0.81
N THR A 204 -19.38 13.75 0.77
CA THR A 204 -20.56 13.37 -0.03
C THR A 204 -20.88 14.36 -1.15
N ASP A 205 -20.02 15.37 -1.34
CA ASP A 205 -20.22 16.48 -2.28
C ASP A 205 -19.09 16.63 -3.30
N GLY A 206 -18.36 15.53 -3.54
CA GLY A 206 -17.26 15.47 -4.49
C GLY A 206 -16.01 16.18 -4.02
N GLY A 207 -15.69 16.04 -2.73
CA GLY A 207 -14.47 16.56 -2.12
C GLY A 207 -14.50 18.06 -1.80
N LYS A 208 -15.68 18.70 -1.78
CA LYS A 208 -15.78 20.12 -1.42
C LYS A 208 -15.74 20.33 0.08
N THR A 209 -16.44 19.46 0.82
CA THR A 209 -16.46 19.45 2.29
C THR A 209 -16.26 18.03 2.81
N TRP A 210 -15.75 17.92 4.03
CA TRP A 210 -15.42 16.66 4.70
C TRP A 210 -16.09 16.63 6.08
N SER A 211 -16.48 15.43 6.52
CA SER A 211 -16.97 15.24 7.87
C SER A 211 -15.87 15.53 8.90
N GLU A 212 -16.26 15.78 10.15
CA GLU A 212 -15.30 15.76 11.24
C GLU A 212 -14.53 14.44 11.27
N ALA A 213 -13.25 14.52 11.66
CA ALA A 213 -12.37 13.37 11.78
C ALA A 213 -12.83 12.47 12.93
N LEU A 214 -13.06 11.19 12.65
CA LEU A 214 -13.45 10.17 13.61
C LEU A 214 -12.30 9.21 13.84
N LYS A 215 -11.91 8.99 15.11
CA LYS A 215 -10.98 7.91 15.47
C LYS A 215 -11.70 6.56 15.29
N ILE A 216 -11.10 5.67 14.49
CA ILE A 216 -11.62 4.33 14.24
C ILE A 216 -10.79 3.24 14.90
N SER A 217 -9.48 3.40 15.07
CA SER A 217 -8.65 2.42 15.79
C SER A 217 -9.01 2.37 17.28
N GLN A 218 -9.21 1.18 17.83
CA GLN A 218 -9.40 0.99 19.28
C GLN A 218 -8.11 1.25 20.05
N PHE A 219 -6.99 0.75 19.52
CA PHE A 219 -5.68 0.91 20.10
C PHE A 219 -5.00 2.16 19.58
N GLU A 220 -4.14 2.72 20.38
CA GLU A 220 -3.25 3.83 20.03
C GLU A 220 -1.82 3.32 20.04
N GLY A 221 -1.03 3.74 19.05
CA GLY A 221 0.38 3.45 18.95
C GLY A 221 1.25 4.58 19.50
N ASP A 222 2.55 4.44 19.38
CA ASP A 222 3.50 5.53 19.63
C ASP A 222 3.60 6.48 18.41
N CYS A 223 4.48 7.47 18.48
CA CYS A 223 4.65 8.47 17.44
C CYS A 223 6.01 8.36 16.71
N LEU A 224 6.62 7.17 16.67
CA LEU A 224 7.98 6.99 16.15
C LEU A 224 8.04 6.59 14.66
N ASP A 225 6.90 6.43 13.98
CA ASP A 225 6.82 5.90 12.60
C ASP A 225 7.53 4.53 12.50
N ASP A 226 7.19 3.61 13.46
CA ASP A 226 7.81 2.31 13.62
C ASP A 226 6.76 1.24 13.97
N ASP A 227 7.16 0.03 14.34
CA ASP A 227 6.32 -1.16 14.57
C ASP A 227 5.17 -0.95 15.56
N ASN A 228 5.33 -0.07 16.54
CA ASN A 228 4.30 0.24 17.53
C ASN A 228 3.46 1.48 17.18
N THR A 229 3.72 2.13 16.07
CA THR A 229 2.88 3.20 15.52
C THR A 229 1.68 2.59 14.78
N THR A 230 0.49 3.19 14.88
CA THR A 230 -0.64 2.80 14.03
C THR A 230 -0.46 3.42 12.65
N GLU A 231 -0.21 2.61 11.61
CA GLU A 231 0.27 3.10 10.32
C GLU A 231 -0.42 2.46 9.12
N GLY A 232 -0.44 3.21 7.99
CA GLY A 232 -0.76 2.68 6.68
C GLY A 232 -2.23 2.32 6.49
N ALA A 233 -3.13 3.16 6.92
CA ALA A 233 -4.57 2.94 6.83
C ALA A 233 -5.08 3.03 5.39
N VAL A 234 -5.33 1.90 4.73
CA VAL A 234 -5.87 1.84 3.36
C VAL A 234 -7.35 1.46 3.37
N PRO A 235 -8.24 2.34 2.87
CA PRO A 235 -9.68 2.10 2.84
C PRO A 235 -10.15 1.43 1.55
N ALA A 236 -11.29 0.71 1.64
CA ALA A 236 -12.02 0.18 0.50
C ALA A 236 -13.54 0.30 0.71
N PHE A 237 -14.30 0.51 -0.37
CA PHE A 237 -15.75 0.36 -0.35
C PHE A 237 -16.16 -1.08 -0.63
N GLY A 238 -17.24 -1.52 0.01
CA GLY A 238 -17.93 -2.76 -0.27
C GLY A 238 -19.07 -2.61 -1.27
N PRO A 239 -19.65 -3.73 -1.74
CA PRO A 239 -20.67 -3.73 -2.81
C PRO A 239 -22.02 -3.13 -2.41
N ASN A 240 -22.29 -2.91 -1.11
CA ASN A 240 -23.52 -2.29 -0.62
C ASN A 240 -23.23 -0.98 0.15
N GLY A 241 -22.07 -0.37 -0.08
CA GLY A 241 -21.65 0.87 0.57
C GLY A 241 -21.01 0.67 1.95
N GLU A 242 -20.61 -0.57 2.29
CA GLU A 242 -19.76 -0.83 3.44
C GLU A 242 -18.43 -0.09 3.26
N ILE A 243 -17.81 0.29 4.36
CA ILE A 243 -16.47 0.89 4.40
C ILE A 243 -15.59 -0.06 5.19
N TYR A 244 -14.45 -0.40 4.61
CA TYR A 244 -13.45 -1.28 5.18
C TYR A 244 -12.12 -0.53 5.29
N VAL A 245 -11.39 -0.73 6.39
CA VAL A 245 -10.08 -0.12 6.60
C VAL A 245 -9.13 -1.16 7.19
N ALA A 246 -7.90 -1.23 6.71
CA ALA A 246 -6.84 -2.05 7.31
C ALA A 246 -5.61 -1.20 7.56
N TRP A 247 -4.89 -1.46 8.66
CA TRP A 247 -3.66 -0.76 9.05
C TRP A 247 -2.71 -1.69 9.79
N SER A 248 -1.45 -1.29 9.91
CA SER A 248 -0.43 -2.00 10.67
C SER A 248 -0.31 -1.44 12.09
N TRP A 249 -0.14 -2.30 13.09
CA TRP A 249 0.23 -1.97 14.45
C TRP A 249 0.69 -3.21 15.22
N ASN A 250 1.81 -3.09 15.93
CA ASN A 250 2.33 -4.09 16.85
C ASN A 250 2.45 -5.50 16.21
N ASN A 251 3.18 -5.59 15.10
CA ASN A 251 3.42 -6.82 14.33
C ASN A 251 2.15 -7.53 13.84
N ARG A 252 1.07 -6.79 13.62
CA ARG A 252 -0.21 -7.30 13.12
C ARG A 252 -0.83 -6.32 12.14
N ILE A 253 -1.66 -6.86 11.28
CA ILE A 253 -2.56 -6.07 10.44
C ILE A 253 -3.94 -6.12 11.08
N TRP A 254 -4.45 -4.95 11.42
CA TRP A 254 -5.75 -4.72 12.01
C TRP A 254 -6.75 -4.31 10.94
N PHE A 255 -8.01 -4.55 11.23
CA PHE A 255 -9.11 -4.29 10.33
C PHE A 255 -10.33 -3.81 11.11
N ASP A 256 -11.00 -2.80 10.55
CA ASP A 256 -12.29 -2.33 11.02
C ASP A 256 -13.23 -2.07 9.84
N ARG A 257 -14.54 -2.01 10.12
CA ARG A 257 -15.56 -1.74 9.10
C ARG A 257 -16.73 -0.96 9.64
N SER A 258 -17.38 -0.22 8.75
CA SER A 258 -18.68 0.41 8.95
C SER A 258 -19.67 -0.11 7.90
N VAL A 259 -20.91 -0.37 8.31
CA VAL A 259 -22.02 -0.79 7.44
C VAL A 259 -23.12 0.27 7.32
N ASP A 260 -22.91 1.44 7.89
CA ASP A 260 -23.87 2.57 7.95
C ASP A 260 -23.29 3.88 7.38
N GLY A 261 -22.28 3.74 6.53
CA GLY A 261 -21.63 4.85 5.81
C GLY A 261 -20.65 5.64 6.66
N GLY A 262 -20.00 5.01 7.63
CA GLY A 262 -18.94 5.60 8.47
C GLY A 262 -19.45 6.21 9.77
N LYS A 263 -20.72 5.97 10.15
CA LYS A 263 -21.29 6.53 11.39
C LYS A 263 -20.90 5.71 12.61
N THR A 264 -20.94 4.36 12.48
CA THR A 264 -20.52 3.41 13.52
C THR A 264 -19.54 2.41 12.95
N TRP A 265 -18.66 1.91 13.80
CA TRP A 265 -17.58 0.99 13.49
C TRP A 265 -17.67 -0.22 14.42
N LEU A 266 -16.90 -1.26 14.20
CA LEU A 266 -16.90 -2.44 15.08
C LEU A 266 -16.58 -2.04 16.52
N SER A 267 -17.18 -2.72 17.47
CA SER A 267 -16.85 -2.54 18.90
C SER A 267 -15.46 -3.07 19.25
N GLU A 268 -14.92 -3.98 18.45
CA GLU A 268 -13.59 -4.58 18.59
C GLU A 268 -12.96 -4.72 17.22
N ASP A 269 -11.75 -4.16 17.04
CA ASP A 269 -10.94 -4.29 15.82
C ASP A 269 -10.56 -5.78 15.62
N ILE A 270 -10.54 -6.21 14.38
CA ILE A 270 -10.21 -7.58 14.01
C ILE A 270 -8.74 -7.69 13.59
N VAL A 271 -8.01 -8.67 14.12
CA VAL A 271 -6.70 -9.04 13.59
C VAL A 271 -6.90 -9.79 12.27
N ALA A 272 -6.59 -9.14 11.16
CA ALA A 272 -6.69 -9.73 9.83
C ALA A 272 -5.52 -10.69 9.53
N ALA A 273 -4.32 -10.36 9.99
CA ALA A 273 -3.13 -11.20 9.85
C ALA A 273 -2.05 -10.85 10.89
N ASP A 274 -1.20 -11.82 11.22
CA ASP A 274 0.10 -11.52 11.85
C ASP A 274 1.04 -11.00 10.77
N GLN A 275 1.90 -10.03 11.15
CA GLN A 275 2.90 -9.38 10.30
C GLN A 275 4.29 -9.50 10.93
N PRO A 276 4.94 -10.66 10.87
CA PRO A 276 6.26 -10.87 11.43
C PRO A 276 7.33 -10.00 10.76
N GLY A 277 8.07 -9.23 11.55
CA GLY A 277 9.00 -8.19 11.10
C GLY A 277 8.41 -6.79 11.20
N GLY A 278 7.10 -6.70 11.52
CA GLY A 278 6.42 -5.43 11.80
C GLY A 278 6.11 -4.57 10.59
N TRP A 279 5.85 -3.31 10.88
CA TRP A 279 5.72 -2.25 9.89
C TRP A 279 7.07 -1.93 9.27
N ASN A 280 8.10 -1.69 10.11
CA ASN A 280 9.43 -1.26 9.71
C ASN A 280 10.41 -2.44 9.71
N PHE A 281 11.00 -2.75 8.56
CA PHE A 281 12.01 -3.80 8.45
C PHE A 281 13.13 -3.42 7.47
N ASP A 282 14.33 -3.97 7.74
CA ASP A 282 15.50 -3.70 6.93
C ASP A 282 15.49 -4.47 5.61
N ILE A 283 15.69 -3.73 4.51
CA ILE A 283 16.07 -4.27 3.21
C ILE A 283 17.48 -3.74 2.87
N PRO A 284 18.49 -4.60 2.70
CA PRO A 284 19.85 -4.15 2.42
C PRO A 284 19.92 -3.19 1.22
N GLY A 285 20.52 -1.99 1.42
CA GLY A 285 20.64 -0.97 0.38
C GLY A 285 19.40 -0.08 0.18
N ILE A 286 18.34 -0.30 0.93
CA ILE A 286 17.18 0.62 1.05
C ILE A 286 17.32 1.39 2.35
N GLN A 287 17.05 2.69 2.34
CA GLN A 287 17.18 3.53 3.54
C GLN A 287 16.12 3.19 4.59
N ARG A 288 14.87 2.98 4.15
CA ARG A 288 13.69 2.64 4.95
C ARG A 288 12.76 1.77 4.12
N CYS A 289 12.19 0.73 4.71
CA CYS A 289 11.21 -0.12 4.06
C CYS A 289 10.12 -0.52 5.04
N ASN A 290 8.89 -0.57 4.57
CA ASN A 290 7.74 -0.92 5.38
C ASN A 290 6.93 -2.06 4.75
N GLY A 291 6.07 -2.65 5.59
CA GLY A 291 5.13 -3.70 5.21
C GLY A 291 3.70 -3.20 5.02
N MET A 292 3.51 -1.99 4.48
CA MET A 292 2.22 -1.33 4.34
C MET A 292 1.12 -2.28 3.84
N PRO A 293 0.01 -2.45 4.57
CA PRO A 293 -1.12 -3.27 4.15
C PRO A 293 -1.95 -2.54 3.10
N VAL A 294 -2.26 -3.22 2.01
CA VAL A 294 -3.12 -2.68 0.94
C VAL A 294 -4.39 -3.49 0.87
N LEU A 295 -5.52 -2.85 1.14
CA LEU A 295 -6.85 -3.45 1.14
C LEU A 295 -7.61 -3.07 -0.14
N VAL A 296 -8.21 -4.07 -0.81
CA VAL A 296 -9.15 -3.85 -1.92
C VAL A 296 -10.37 -4.76 -1.76
N CYS A 297 -11.51 -4.33 -2.31
CA CYS A 297 -12.72 -5.13 -2.40
C CYS A 297 -13.06 -5.40 -3.86
N ASP A 298 -13.46 -6.62 -4.19
CA ASP A 298 -13.99 -6.97 -5.51
C ASP A 298 -15.41 -6.42 -5.65
N LEU A 299 -15.57 -5.38 -6.45
CA LEU A 299 -16.86 -4.80 -6.82
C LEU A 299 -17.28 -5.21 -8.24
N SER A 300 -16.50 -6.08 -8.92
CA SER A 300 -16.81 -6.57 -10.25
C SER A 300 -18.12 -7.39 -10.24
N ASN A 301 -18.63 -7.68 -11.42
CA ASN A 301 -19.77 -8.59 -11.59
C ASN A 301 -19.36 -10.07 -11.63
N GLY A 302 -18.10 -10.37 -11.22
CA GLY A 302 -17.53 -11.70 -11.20
C GLY A 302 -17.97 -12.54 -9.98
N PRO A 303 -17.53 -13.81 -9.93
CA PRO A 303 -17.90 -14.75 -8.87
C PRO A 303 -17.32 -14.40 -7.48
N ASN A 304 -16.35 -13.50 -7.42
CA ASN A 304 -15.69 -13.08 -6.19
C ASN A 304 -16.22 -11.73 -5.66
N ARG A 305 -17.31 -11.18 -6.23
CA ARG A 305 -17.88 -9.91 -5.77
C ARG A 305 -18.10 -9.90 -4.25
N GLY A 306 -17.61 -8.84 -3.60
CA GLY A 306 -17.63 -8.67 -2.14
C GLY A 306 -16.47 -9.32 -1.39
N THR A 307 -15.57 -10.02 -2.09
CA THR A 307 -14.34 -10.54 -1.47
C THR A 307 -13.37 -9.40 -1.20
N LEU A 308 -12.88 -9.35 0.04
CA LEU A 308 -11.78 -8.48 0.44
C LEU A 308 -10.45 -9.19 0.20
N TYR A 309 -9.49 -8.46 -0.33
CA TYR A 309 -8.10 -8.90 -0.49
C TYR A 309 -7.18 -7.94 0.21
N LEU A 310 -6.32 -8.47 1.07
CA LEU A 310 -5.35 -7.75 1.87
C LEU A 310 -3.96 -8.22 1.48
N ASN A 311 -3.11 -7.30 1.00
CA ASN A 311 -1.74 -7.55 0.54
C ASN A 311 -0.74 -6.77 1.39
N TRP A 312 0.42 -7.37 1.68
CA TRP A 312 1.50 -6.72 2.44
C TRP A 312 2.84 -7.40 2.21
N GLY A 313 3.94 -6.77 2.66
CA GLY A 313 5.25 -7.37 2.79
C GLY A 313 5.54 -7.78 4.23
N ASP A 314 6.19 -8.94 4.47
CA ASP A 314 6.69 -9.28 5.79
C ASP A 314 7.86 -10.27 5.77
N GLN A 315 8.48 -10.45 6.94
CA GLN A 315 9.66 -11.28 7.16
C GLN A 315 9.39 -12.60 7.87
N ARG A 316 8.19 -13.20 7.72
CA ARG A 316 7.84 -14.49 8.36
C ARG A 316 8.73 -15.66 7.96
N ARG A 317 9.50 -15.53 6.90
CA ARG A 317 10.48 -16.53 6.44
C ARG A 317 11.92 -16.19 6.84
N GLY A 318 12.12 -15.03 7.46
CA GLY A 318 13.40 -14.53 7.94
C GLY A 318 13.76 -13.15 7.38
N ALA A 319 14.63 -12.42 8.09
CA ALA A 319 15.06 -11.07 7.71
C ALA A 319 15.75 -11.00 6.33
N ASN A 320 16.30 -12.10 5.84
CA ASN A 320 16.92 -12.19 4.51
C ASN A 320 15.98 -12.81 3.45
N ASP A 321 14.70 -12.99 3.77
CA ASP A 321 13.70 -13.67 2.92
C ASP A 321 12.35 -12.97 3.07
N THR A 322 12.34 -11.64 2.83
CA THR A 322 11.12 -10.84 2.81
C THR A 322 10.30 -11.22 1.60
N ASP A 323 9.02 -11.53 1.81
CA ASP A 323 8.09 -11.94 0.77
C ASP A 323 6.85 -11.04 0.75
N ILE A 324 6.11 -11.12 -0.36
CA ILE A 324 4.82 -10.47 -0.54
C ILE A 324 3.71 -11.49 -0.25
N TRP A 325 2.78 -11.10 0.60
CA TRP A 325 1.69 -11.95 1.08
C TRP A 325 0.32 -11.37 0.74
N ILE A 326 -0.67 -12.26 0.69
CA ILE A 326 -2.08 -11.91 0.53
C ILE A 326 -2.94 -12.79 1.41
N ALA A 327 -3.95 -12.21 2.03
CA ALA A 327 -5.07 -12.90 2.66
C ALA A 327 -6.38 -12.40 2.07
N LYS A 328 -7.45 -13.18 2.20
CA LYS A 328 -8.78 -12.78 1.74
C LYS A 328 -9.86 -13.11 2.77
N SER A 329 -10.91 -12.30 2.73
CA SER A 329 -12.16 -12.53 3.47
C SER A 329 -13.32 -12.53 2.50
N THR A 330 -14.25 -13.48 2.67
CA THR A 330 -15.49 -13.59 1.88
C THR A 330 -16.74 -13.32 2.71
N ASP A 331 -16.56 -12.86 3.94
CA ASP A 331 -17.63 -12.63 4.92
C ASP A 331 -17.60 -11.21 5.52
N GLY A 332 -17.09 -10.25 4.71
CA GLY A 332 -17.00 -8.85 5.10
C GLY A 332 -15.96 -8.55 6.19
N GLY A 333 -14.89 -9.35 6.26
CA GLY A 333 -13.79 -9.16 7.21
C GLY A 333 -13.98 -9.86 8.56
N ASN A 334 -15.06 -10.64 8.77
CA ASN A 334 -15.25 -11.39 10.02
C ASN A 334 -14.17 -12.46 10.21
N THR A 335 -13.80 -13.13 9.12
CA THR A 335 -12.72 -14.12 9.12
C THR A 335 -11.80 -13.93 7.93
N TRP A 336 -10.52 -14.27 8.10
CA TRP A 336 -9.49 -14.14 7.09
C TRP A 336 -8.82 -15.48 6.78
N SER A 337 -8.49 -15.69 5.52
CA SER A 337 -7.73 -16.87 5.11
C SER A 337 -6.32 -16.84 5.70
N LYS A 338 -5.67 -18.00 5.77
CA LYS A 338 -4.22 -18.04 6.02
C LYS A 338 -3.50 -17.24 4.91
N PRO A 339 -2.44 -16.49 5.26
CA PRO A 339 -1.63 -15.79 4.27
C PRO A 339 -1.08 -16.74 3.22
N GLN A 340 -1.20 -16.34 1.97
CA GLN A 340 -0.62 -17.00 0.80
C GLN A 340 0.48 -16.11 0.22
N ARG A 341 1.61 -16.69 -0.17
CA ARG A 341 2.71 -15.96 -0.82
C ARG A 341 2.32 -15.58 -2.25
N VAL A 342 2.60 -14.35 -2.66
CA VAL A 342 2.32 -13.81 -4.00
C VAL A 342 3.49 -14.06 -4.94
N ASN A 343 4.72 -13.80 -4.50
CA ASN A 343 5.94 -14.06 -5.27
C ASN A 343 6.25 -15.56 -5.30
N ASP A 344 6.83 -16.06 -6.40
CA ASP A 344 7.02 -17.48 -6.68
C ASP A 344 8.50 -17.92 -6.78
N ASP A 345 9.43 -17.07 -6.33
CA ASP A 345 10.87 -17.34 -6.30
C ASP A 345 11.29 -18.36 -5.25
N ALA A 346 12.55 -18.75 -5.28
CA ALA A 346 13.18 -19.56 -4.24
C ALA A 346 13.40 -18.75 -2.96
N ARG A 347 13.71 -19.43 -1.85
CA ARG A 347 14.02 -18.79 -0.57
C ARG A 347 15.31 -17.95 -0.61
N GLY A 348 15.41 -16.98 0.30
CA GLY A 348 16.61 -16.22 0.57
C GLY A 348 16.79 -15.02 -0.35
N LYS A 349 15.72 -14.48 -0.87
CA LYS A 349 15.71 -13.26 -1.67
C LYS A 349 14.67 -12.27 -1.15
N GLN A 350 14.85 -10.99 -1.46
CA GLN A 350 14.01 -9.92 -0.97
C GLN A 350 12.96 -9.51 -2.01
N GLN A 351 11.69 -9.45 -1.61
CA GLN A 351 10.60 -8.79 -2.31
C GLN A 351 9.98 -7.78 -1.36
N PHE A 352 9.74 -6.55 -1.81
CA PHE A 352 9.38 -5.45 -0.92
C PHE A 352 8.58 -4.34 -1.61
N LEU A 353 7.97 -3.45 -0.84
CA LEU A 353 7.17 -2.28 -1.23
C LEU A 353 6.13 -2.66 -2.30
N SER A 354 5.26 -3.60 -1.95
CA SER A 354 4.19 -4.06 -2.85
C SER A 354 2.98 -3.15 -2.83
N TRP A 355 2.24 -3.15 -3.96
CA TRP A 355 0.92 -2.54 -4.04
C TRP A 355 -0.03 -3.41 -4.85
N LEU A 356 -1.26 -3.57 -4.34
CA LEU A 356 -2.33 -4.37 -4.95
C LEU A 356 -3.37 -3.46 -5.60
N ALA A 357 -3.77 -3.79 -6.83
CA ALA A 357 -4.98 -3.26 -7.46
C ALA A 357 -5.88 -4.40 -7.95
N ILE A 358 -7.16 -4.12 -7.99
CA ILE A 358 -8.16 -4.96 -8.65
C ILE A 358 -8.74 -4.21 -9.85
N ASP A 359 -8.82 -4.86 -10.99
CA ASP A 359 -9.57 -4.37 -12.14
C ASP A 359 -11.05 -4.69 -11.92
N GLN A 360 -11.83 -3.68 -11.61
CA GLN A 360 -13.26 -3.83 -11.28
C GLN A 360 -14.14 -4.26 -12.48
N THR A 361 -13.60 -4.26 -13.69
CA THR A 361 -14.31 -4.77 -14.88
C THR A 361 -14.14 -6.27 -15.04
N THR A 362 -12.99 -6.83 -14.62
CA THR A 362 -12.62 -8.23 -14.82
C THR A 362 -12.55 -9.05 -13.54
N GLY A 363 -12.42 -8.41 -12.36
CA GLY A 363 -12.13 -9.05 -11.09
C GLY A 363 -10.68 -9.58 -10.98
N HIS A 364 -9.81 -9.23 -11.92
CA HIS A 364 -8.42 -9.64 -11.89
C HIS A 364 -7.60 -8.81 -10.90
N LEU A 365 -6.68 -9.48 -10.19
CA LEU A 365 -5.78 -8.86 -9.22
C LEU A 365 -4.40 -8.69 -9.84
N TYR A 366 -3.79 -7.54 -9.53
CA TYR A 366 -2.47 -7.15 -9.99
C TYR A 366 -1.67 -6.61 -8.81
N THR A 367 -0.52 -7.24 -8.51
CA THR A 367 0.38 -6.79 -7.43
C THR A 367 1.72 -6.43 -8.02
N VAL A 368 2.14 -5.17 -7.91
CA VAL A 368 3.49 -4.70 -8.23
C VAL A 368 4.37 -4.80 -7.01
N PHE A 369 5.66 -5.13 -7.17
CA PHE A 369 6.65 -5.18 -6.10
C PHE A 369 8.07 -5.17 -6.65
N TYR A 370 9.03 -4.75 -5.82
CA TYR A 370 10.45 -4.88 -6.10
C TYR A 370 10.93 -6.29 -5.80
N ASP A 371 11.91 -6.80 -6.58
CA ASP A 371 12.32 -8.19 -6.52
C ASP A 371 13.82 -8.37 -6.84
N ARG A 372 14.51 -9.10 -6.00
CA ARG A 372 15.94 -9.41 -6.12
C ARG A 372 16.24 -10.87 -6.46
N ARG A 373 15.23 -11.64 -6.89
CA ARG A 373 15.37 -13.09 -7.15
C ARG A 373 16.49 -13.48 -8.10
N ALA A 374 16.87 -12.59 -9.00
CA ALA A 374 17.88 -12.85 -10.04
C ALA A 374 19.31 -12.48 -9.63
N TYR A 375 19.50 -11.90 -8.42
CA TYR A 375 20.77 -11.27 -8.04
C TYR A 375 21.23 -11.70 -6.65
N ASP A 376 22.56 -11.70 -6.45
CA ASP A 376 23.23 -11.89 -5.17
C ASP A 376 23.76 -10.57 -4.58
N ASP A 377 23.41 -9.45 -5.19
CA ASP A 377 23.75 -8.08 -4.78
C ASP A 377 22.46 -7.24 -4.65
N PHE A 378 22.59 -5.91 -4.54
CA PHE A 378 21.45 -5.01 -4.36
C PHE A 378 20.71 -4.66 -5.66
N ARG A 379 21.12 -5.22 -6.80
CA ARG A 379 20.33 -5.03 -8.03
C ARG A 379 18.90 -5.48 -7.83
N THR A 380 18.00 -4.65 -8.29
CA THR A 380 16.57 -4.78 -8.06
C THR A 380 15.82 -4.66 -9.39
N ASP A 381 14.93 -5.60 -9.63
CA ASP A 381 13.95 -5.56 -10.71
C ASP A 381 12.57 -5.18 -10.15
N VAL A 382 11.62 -4.94 -11.04
CA VAL A 382 10.21 -4.78 -10.70
C VAL A 382 9.42 -5.92 -11.33
N TYR A 383 8.57 -6.54 -10.53
CA TYR A 383 7.68 -7.63 -10.94
C TYR A 383 6.22 -7.25 -10.80
N LEU A 384 5.40 -7.90 -11.59
CA LEU A 384 3.94 -7.89 -11.51
C LEU A 384 3.46 -9.30 -11.28
N ALA A 385 2.73 -9.54 -10.21
CA ALA A 385 1.97 -10.77 -10.02
C ALA A 385 0.52 -10.56 -10.48
N VAL A 386 0.02 -11.50 -11.28
CA VAL A 386 -1.35 -11.47 -11.82
C VAL A 386 -2.12 -12.68 -11.32
N SER A 387 -3.30 -12.46 -10.76
CA SER A 387 -4.28 -13.50 -10.44
C SER A 387 -5.59 -13.24 -11.19
N ARG A 388 -6.12 -14.30 -11.82
CA ARG A 388 -7.39 -14.27 -12.56
C ARG A 388 -8.47 -15.15 -11.92
N ASP A 389 -8.19 -15.70 -10.75
CA ASP A 389 -8.99 -16.72 -10.07
C ASP A 389 -9.27 -16.39 -8.60
N GLY A 390 -9.28 -15.10 -8.24
CA GLY A 390 -9.59 -14.65 -6.89
C GLY A 390 -8.50 -15.02 -5.88
N ALA A 391 -7.25 -14.75 -6.22
CA ALA A 391 -6.06 -15.02 -5.42
C ALA A 391 -5.82 -16.51 -5.11
N GLN A 392 -6.31 -17.44 -5.96
CA GLN A 392 -5.97 -18.87 -5.79
C GLN A 392 -4.59 -19.19 -6.34
N THR A 393 -4.24 -18.56 -7.48
CA THR A 393 -2.92 -18.70 -8.11
C THR A 393 -2.41 -17.34 -8.62
N PHE A 394 -1.06 -17.23 -8.73
CA PHE A 394 -0.38 -16.06 -9.26
C PHE A 394 0.61 -16.43 -10.35
N SER A 395 0.66 -15.61 -11.40
CA SER A 395 1.71 -15.62 -12.44
C SER A 395 2.57 -14.39 -12.26
N ASN A 396 3.86 -14.58 -12.06
CA ASN A 396 4.83 -13.51 -11.83
C ASN A 396 5.55 -13.13 -13.13
N LEU A 397 5.51 -11.85 -13.51
CA LEU A 397 6.12 -11.29 -14.69
C LEU A 397 7.15 -10.25 -14.29
N LYS A 398 8.37 -10.36 -14.81
CA LYS A 398 9.34 -9.26 -14.72
C LYS A 398 8.89 -8.15 -15.65
N ILE A 399 8.68 -6.95 -15.08
CA ILE A 399 8.18 -5.77 -15.82
C ILE A 399 9.19 -4.62 -15.91
N SER A 400 10.33 -4.70 -15.25
CA SER A 400 11.46 -3.81 -15.50
C SER A 400 12.30 -4.32 -16.66
N THR A 401 12.64 -3.45 -17.62
CA THR A 401 13.51 -3.82 -18.76
C THR A 401 14.98 -3.96 -18.36
N THR A 402 15.40 -3.20 -17.35
CA THR A 402 16.76 -3.24 -16.77
C THR A 402 16.68 -3.15 -15.26
N PRO A 403 17.57 -3.81 -14.52
CA PRO A 403 17.66 -3.63 -13.08
C PRO A 403 18.22 -2.25 -12.74
N PHE A 404 18.04 -1.83 -11.50
CA PHE A 404 18.68 -0.68 -10.89
C PHE A 404 19.31 -1.07 -9.56
N ASN A 405 20.13 -0.21 -8.99
CA ASN A 405 20.89 -0.53 -7.78
C ASN A 405 20.68 0.56 -6.71
N PRO A 406 19.67 0.43 -5.85
CA PRO A 406 19.42 1.41 -4.80
C PRO A 406 20.56 1.45 -3.77
N ASN A 407 20.66 2.55 -3.04
CA ASN A 407 21.59 2.71 -1.92
C ASN A 407 20.91 3.41 -0.74
N SER A 408 21.29 3.05 0.48
CA SER A 408 20.68 3.51 1.72
C SER A 408 20.95 4.98 2.09
N PHE A 409 21.73 5.71 1.29
CA PHE A 409 21.98 7.15 1.50
C PHE A 409 20.93 8.04 0.83
N VAL A 410 20.07 7.45 -0.02
CA VAL A 410 19.02 8.18 -0.74
C VAL A 410 17.67 7.65 -0.31
N PHE A 411 16.79 8.56 0.12
CA PHE A 411 15.41 8.21 0.43
C PHE A 411 14.70 7.70 -0.83
N PHE A 412 14.25 6.45 -0.78
CA PHE A 412 13.72 5.74 -1.94
C PHE A 412 12.19 5.81 -2.03
N GLY A 413 11.53 6.29 -0.96
CA GLY A 413 10.08 6.31 -0.78
C GLY A 413 9.56 5.09 -0.02
N ASP A 414 8.35 5.21 0.48
CA ASP A 414 7.69 4.22 1.33
C ASP A 414 6.76 3.27 0.56
N TYR A 415 6.45 3.57 -0.69
CA TYR A 415 5.54 2.76 -1.51
C TYR A 415 5.80 2.87 -3.01
N SER A 416 5.35 1.85 -3.73
CA SER A 416 5.02 1.86 -5.16
C SER A 416 3.49 1.92 -5.30
N HIS A 417 2.97 2.00 -6.52
CA HIS A 417 1.53 1.98 -6.74
C HIS A 417 1.16 1.31 -8.07
N ILE A 418 -0.12 0.99 -8.26
CA ILE A 418 -0.63 0.40 -9.49
C ILE A 418 -2.10 0.76 -9.67
N SER A 419 -2.52 1.01 -10.90
CA SER A 419 -3.91 1.16 -11.29
C SER A 419 -4.26 0.19 -12.41
N ALA A 420 -5.48 -0.36 -12.36
CA ALA A 420 -5.98 -1.31 -13.35
C ALA A 420 -7.45 -1.03 -13.68
N HIS A 421 -7.78 -0.97 -14.97
CA HIS A 421 -9.16 -0.82 -15.44
C HIS A 421 -9.29 -1.32 -16.88
N ASP A 422 -10.31 -2.13 -17.17
CA ASP A 422 -10.63 -2.69 -18.51
C ASP A 422 -9.41 -3.35 -19.17
N GLY A 423 -8.65 -4.16 -18.42
CA GLY A 423 -7.46 -4.84 -18.87
C GLY A 423 -6.24 -3.94 -19.12
N VAL A 424 -6.37 -2.62 -18.95
CA VAL A 424 -5.25 -1.67 -18.95
C VAL A 424 -4.65 -1.62 -17.55
N VAL A 425 -3.36 -1.94 -17.43
CA VAL A 425 -2.66 -2.00 -16.14
C VAL A 425 -1.44 -1.10 -16.19
N ARG A 426 -1.33 -0.20 -15.22
CA ARG A 426 -0.23 0.76 -15.10
C ARG A 426 0.37 0.71 -13.70
N PRO A 427 1.37 -0.15 -13.49
CA PRO A 427 2.21 -0.05 -12.31
C PRO A 427 3.07 1.20 -12.37
N ILE A 428 3.38 1.77 -11.23
CA ILE A 428 4.30 2.90 -11.10
C ILE A 428 5.29 2.64 -9.98
N TRP A 429 6.56 2.96 -10.20
CA TRP A 429 7.62 2.67 -9.24
C TRP A 429 8.74 3.71 -9.28
N THR A 430 9.43 3.84 -8.17
CA THR A 430 10.68 4.60 -8.05
C THR A 430 11.84 3.77 -8.59
N ARG A 431 12.76 4.42 -9.27
CA ARG A 431 14.02 3.85 -9.72
C ARG A 431 15.18 4.77 -9.28
N LEU A 432 16.26 4.17 -8.82
CA LEU A 432 17.46 4.88 -8.41
C LEU A 432 18.64 4.38 -9.25
N ASP A 433 19.13 5.24 -10.11
CA ASP A 433 20.31 4.98 -10.93
C ASP A 433 21.46 5.88 -10.47
N LYS A 434 22.51 5.29 -9.91
CA LYS A 434 23.61 5.96 -9.23
C LYS A 434 23.14 6.73 -7.99
N ASN A 435 22.70 7.96 -8.07
CA ASN A 435 22.09 8.76 -7.00
C ASN A 435 20.88 9.55 -7.51
N ASP A 436 20.46 9.28 -8.74
CA ASP A 436 19.38 10.02 -9.39
C ASP A 436 18.08 9.20 -9.33
N LEU A 437 17.08 9.76 -8.67
CA LEU A 437 15.74 9.18 -8.58
C LEU A 437 14.95 9.49 -9.85
N SER A 438 14.16 8.52 -10.28
CA SER A 438 13.21 8.67 -11.37
C SER A 438 11.98 7.81 -11.12
N VAL A 439 10.85 8.20 -11.70
CA VAL A 439 9.58 7.49 -11.62
C VAL A 439 9.23 6.92 -12.98
N TRP A 440 8.88 5.65 -12.99
CA TRP A 440 8.62 4.87 -14.19
C TRP A 440 7.28 4.14 -14.13
N THR A 441 6.72 3.86 -15.29
CA THR A 441 5.57 2.97 -15.47
C THR A 441 5.85 1.92 -16.55
N ALA A 442 5.02 0.89 -16.60
CA ALA A 442 4.99 -0.08 -17.69
C ALA A 442 3.66 -0.05 -18.43
N ILE A 443 3.72 -0.15 -19.75
CA ILE A 443 2.54 -0.30 -20.60
C ILE A 443 2.18 -1.78 -20.64
N LEU A 444 1.07 -2.13 -20.02
CA LEU A 444 0.58 -3.49 -19.88
C LEU A 444 -0.92 -3.51 -20.21
N ASP A 445 -1.27 -4.01 -21.39
CA ASP A 445 -2.65 -4.11 -21.88
C ASP A 445 -2.98 -5.60 -22.04
N PHE A 446 -3.72 -6.19 -21.09
CA PHE A 446 -4.12 -7.60 -21.04
C PHE A 446 -5.49 -7.85 -21.69
N LYS A 447 -5.85 -7.05 -22.69
CA LYS A 447 -7.12 -7.19 -23.45
C LYS A 447 -7.14 -8.41 -24.34
#